data_a3476ad1a1d1a8ecb82d821fdd580ab2
#
_entry.id   a3476ad1a1d1a8ecb82d821fdd580ab2
#
_cell.length_a   1.000
_cell.length_b   1.000
_cell.length_c   1.000
_cell.angle_alpha   90.00
_cell.angle_beta   90.00
_cell.angle_gamma   90.00
#
_symmetry.space_group_name_H-M   'P 1'
#
loop_
_entity.id
_entity.type
_entity.pdbx_description
1 polymer ?
#
loop_
_entity_poly.entity_id
_entity_poly.type
_entity_poly.pdbx_seq_one_letter_code
_entity_poly.pdbx_strand_id
1 'polypeptide(L)'
;MRNSHVVRNAIAKFNKNELIFASKLYYETLATEIREAAYYKMLERMCKNNELTKVAKGVYCIPNISRYGIVPPSETEIVSAFTKDNTGVTVGYAMYNELRLTTQIPKNVVIFSSSLESMSRKIRNIQIKQVRLNYTNKVKNMINCLEVLQNFYTIQDLNHHYFMKFTKEIAANYDEDTFKIVNSEIVYKKSTVAFLHEILRFYDVPNNLDKYLSSLSTYKHPRMEELYATAQAS
;
A
#
# COMPACT_ATOMS: atom_id res chain seq x y z
N MET A 1 -9.47 -38.09 11.72
CA MET A 1 -8.52 -37.52 12.71
C MET A 1 -7.25 -36.97 12.08
N ARG A 2 -6.63 -37.61 11.08
CA ARG A 2 -5.37 -37.17 10.42
C ARG A 2 -5.42 -35.73 9.84
N ASN A 3 -6.47 -35.39 9.08
CA ASN A 3 -6.61 -34.08 8.43
C ASN A 3 -6.70 -32.89 9.42
N SER A 4 -7.31 -33.11 10.59
CA SER A 4 -7.44 -32.09 11.64
C SER A 4 -6.09 -31.70 12.24
N HIS A 5 -5.21 -32.68 12.41
CA HIS A 5 -3.90 -32.47 12.98
C HIS A 5 -2.98 -31.69 12.02
N VAL A 6 -3.03 -32.01 10.73
CA VAL A 6 -2.25 -31.35 9.69
C VAL A 6 -2.57 -29.86 9.60
N VAL A 7 -3.88 -29.51 9.54
CA VAL A 7 -4.30 -28.09 9.47
C VAL A 7 -3.92 -27.32 10.74
N ARG A 8 -4.14 -27.91 11.94
CA ARG A 8 -3.75 -27.27 13.20
C ARG A 8 -2.25 -27.04 13.31
N ASN A 9 -1.43 -27.98 12.88
CA ASN A 9 0.02 -27.84 12.87
C ASN A 9 0.50 -26.73 11.92
N ALA A 10 -0.13 -26.60 10.75
CA ALA A 10 0.17 -25.53 9.83
C ALA A 10 -0.19 -24.15 10.41
N ILE A 11 -1.35 -24.05 11.07
CA ILE A 11 -1.82 -22.82 11.71
C ILE A 11 -1.01 -22.46 12.95
N ALA A 12 -0.58 -23.42 13.74
CA ALA A 12 0.21 -23.21 14.96
C ALA A 12 1.56 -22.52 14.72
N LYS A 13 2.02 -22.43 13.47
CA LYS A 13 3.25 -21.71 13.09
C LYS A 13 3.06 -20.19 13.07
N PHE A 14 1.83 -19.69 13.08
CA PHE A 14 1.52 -18.27 13.06
C PHE A 14 1.43 -17.71 14.49
N ASN A 15 1.79 -16.45 14.65
CA ASN A 15 1.63 -15.74 15.91
C ASN A 15 0.17 -15.32 16.13
N LYS A 16 -0.18 -14.95 17.38
CA LYS A 16 -1.48 -14.34 17.69
C LYS A 16 -1.64 -13.06 16.88
N ASN A 17 -2.85 -12.82 16.37
CA ASN A 17 -3.23 -11.70 15.50
C ASN A 17 -2.49 -11.64 14.15
N GLU A 18 -1.54 -12.53 13.87
CA GLU A 18 -0.93 -12.62 12.54
C GLU A 18 -1.97 -13.05 11.51
N LEU A 19 -2.02 -12.38 10.36
CA LEU A 19 -3.01 -12.67 9.32
C LEU A 19 -2.65 -13.96 8.57
N ILE A 20 -3.60 -14.87 8.52
CA ILE A 20 -3.52 -16.15 7.80
C ILE A 20 -4.39 -16.03 6.55
N PHE A 21 -3.76 -16.00 5.38
CA PHE A 21 -4.45 -16.04 4.10
C PHE A 21 -4.76 -17.50 3.74
N ALA A 22 -6.03 -17.87 3.82
CA ALA A 22 -6.43 -19.27 3.73
C ALA A 22 -6.05 -19.94 2.41
N SER A 23 -6.23 -19.28 1.27
CA SER A 23 -5.83 -19.80 -0.03
C SER A 23 -4.31 -19.98 -0.13
N LYS A 24 -3.53 -18.96 0.28
CA LYS A 24 -2.08 -19.04 0.25
C LYS A 24 -1.58 -20.21 1.11
N LEU A 25 -2.04 -20.31 2.36
CA LEU A 25 -1.67 -21.42 3.25
C LEU A 25 -2.03 -22.78 2.65
N TYR A 26 -3.21 -22.89 2.00
CA TYR A 26 -3.63 -24.13 1.37
C TYR A 26 -2.68 -24.53 0.22
N TYR A 27 -2.49 -23.66 -0.76
CA TYR A 27 -1.71 -23.99 -1.95
C TYR A 27 -0.21 -24.16 -1.69
N GLU A 28 0.35 -23.41 -0.75
CA GLU A 28 1.79 -23.50 -0.42
C GLU A 28 2.13 -24.68 0.50
N THR A 29 1.18 -25.15 1.31
CA THR A 29 1.54 -26.09 2.40
C THR A 29 0.66 -27.34 2.44
N LEU A 30 -0.63 -27.28 2.07
CA LEU A 30 -1.61 -28.28 2.40
C LEU A 30 -2.25 -29.00 1.21
N ALA A 31 -2.08 -28.48 -0.01
CA ALA A 31 -2.77 -28.97 -1.21
C ALA A 31 -2.48 -30.45 -1.54
N THR A 32 -1.31 -30.96 -1.16
CA THR A 32 -0.92 -32.37 -1.35
C THR A 32 -1.44 -33.31 -0.25
N GLU A 33 -1.83 -32.76 0.91
CA GLU A 33 -2.19 -33.55 2.09
C GLU A 33 -3.70 -33.61 2.35
N ILE A 34 -4.45 -32.57 1.96
CA ILE A 34 -5.88 -32.47 2.26
C ILE A 34 -6.65 -31.84 1.08
N ARG A 35 -7.87 -32.34 0.82
CA ARG A 35 -8.78 -31.73 -0.17
C ARG A 35 -9.23 -30.36 0.27
N GLU A 36 -9.30 -29.40 -0.67
CA GLU A 36 -9.65 -28.00 -0.41
C GLU A 36 -10.97 -27.83 0.37
N ALA A 37 -12.04 -28.55 -0.04
CA ALA A 37 -13.32 -28.49 0.66
C ALA A 37 -13.23 -28.95 2.13
N ALA A 38 -12.39 -29.95 2.43
CA ALA A 38 -12.18 -30.42 3.80
C ALA A 38 -11.37 -29.41 4.62
N TYR A 39 -10.39 -28.74 4.00
CA TYR A 39 -9.62 -27.66 4.60
C TYR A 39 -10.53 -26.49 5.04
N TYR A 40 -11.36 -25.95 4.14
CA TYR A 40 -12.24 -24.83 4.49
C TYR A 40 -13.29 -25.22 5.55
N LYS A 41 -13.85 -26.44 5.51
CA LYS A 41 -14.71 -26.93 6.59
C LYS A 41 -13.98 -26.99 7.93
N MET A 42 -12.68 -27.29 7.92
CA MET A 42 -11.88 -27.30 9.14
C MET A 42 -11.70 -25.89 9.69
N LEU A 43 -11.37 -24.89 8.84
CA LEU A 43 -11.27 -23.49 9.27
C LEU A 43 -12.59 -22.99 9.88
N GLU A 44 -13.74 -23.35 9.30
CA GLU A 44 -15.05 -23.01 9.86
C GLU A 44 -15.26 -23.61 11.26
N ARG A 45 -14.88 -24.88 11.45
CA ARG A 45 -14.95 -25.53 12.77
C ARG A 45 -14.02 -24.87 13.78
N MET A 46 -12.80 -24.55 13.38
CA MET A 46 -11.85 -23.84 14.24
C MET A 46 -12.37 -22.44 14.64
N CYS A 47 -13.06 -21.74 13.73
CA CYS A 47 -13.73 -20.49 14.08
C CYS A 47 -14.88 -20.71 15.09
N LYS A 48 -15.71 -21.75 14.93
CA LYS A 48 -16.78 -22.08 15.89
C LYS A 48 -16.25 -22.42 17.26
N ASN A 49 -15.09 -23.03 17.33
CA ASN A 49 -14.41 -23.40 18.59
C ASN A 49 -13.55 -22.28 19.18
N ASN A 50 -13.57 -21.07 18.61
CA ASN A 50 -12.71 -19.94 19.00
C ASN A 50 -11.19 -20.23 18.90
N GLU A 51 -10.78 -21.24 18.13
CA GLU A 51 -9.37 -21.52 17.80
C GLU A 51 -8.85 -20.55 16.74
N LEU A 52 -9.74 -20.01 15.89
CA LEU A 52 -9.47 -18.97 14.90
C LEU A 52 -10.53 -17.86 14.97
N THR A 53 -10.13 -16.67 14.59
CA THR A 53 -11.02 -15.53 14.33
C THR A 53 -10.99 -15.17 12.85
N LYS A 54 -12.18 -15.04 12.25
CA LYS A 54 -12.32 -14.56 10.87
C LYS A 54 -12.20 -13.06 10.84
N VAL A 55 -11.16 -12.54 10.18
CA VAL A 55 -10.89 -11.09 10.02
C VAL A 55 -11.62 -10.53 8.79
N ALA A 56 -11.61 -11.29 7.68
CA ALA A 56 -12.32 -11.01 6.44
C ALA A 56 -12.56 -12.30 5.67
N LYS A 57 -13.24 -12.26 4.52
CA LYS A 57 -13.41 -13.44 3.66
C LYS A 57 -12.05 -14.03 3.28
N GLY A 58 -11.79 -15.28 3.67
CA GLY A 58 -10.53 -15.98 3.41
C GLY A 58 -9.32 -15.48 4.21
N VAL A 59 -9.54 -14.61 5.21
CA VAL A 59 -8.49 -14.12 6.10
C VAL A 59 -8.86 -14.41 7.53
N TYR A 60 -7.95 -15.07 8.24
CA TYR A 60 -8.13 -15.52 9.62
C TYR A 60 -6.93 -15.09 10.46
N CYS A 61 -7.03 -15.19 11.77
CA CYS A 61 -5.92 -15.10 12.70
C CYS A 61 -6.14 -16.01 13.89
N ILE A 62 -5.08 -16.40 14.58
CA ILE A 62 -5.16 -16.97 15.91
C ILE A 62 -5.59 -15.84 16.86
N PRO A 63 -6.68 -15.99 17.63
CA PRO A 63 -7.16 -14.92 18.47
C PRO A 63 -6.17 -14.59 19.59
N ASN A 64 -5.99 -13.30 19.85
CA ASN A 64 -5.41 -12.83 21.09
C ASN A 64 -6.54 -12.68 22.12
N ILE A 65 -6.47 -13.42 23.22
CA ILE A 65 -7.51 -13.43 24.25
C ILE A 65 -7.02 -12.64 25.46
N SER A 66 -7.74 -11.59 25.80
CA SER A 66 -7.53 -10.80 27.03
C SER A 66 -8.60 -11.16 28.08
N ARG A 67 -8.48 -10.59 29.28
CA ARG A 67 -9.51 -10.68 30.30
C ARG A 67 -10.88 -10.10 29.89
N TYR A 68 -10.91 -9.28 28.85
CA TYR A 68 -12.13 -8.66 28.32
C TYR A 68 -12.67 -9.36 27.06
N GLY A 69 -12.07 -10.49 26.65
CA GLY A 69 -12.46 -11.27 25.48
C GLY A 69 -11.43 -11.22 24.35
N ILE A 70 -11.89 -11.53 23.14
CA ILE A 70 -11.05 -11.60 21.94
C ILE A 70 -10.64 -10.18 21.51
N VAL A 71 -9.34 -9.93 21.42
CA VAL A 71 -8.75 -8.69 20.89
C VAL A 71 -8.46 -8.92 19.39
N PRO A 72 -9.18 -8.24 18.49
CA PRO A 72 -8.93 -8.38 17.06
C PRO A 72 -7.60 -7.74 16.65
N PRO A 73 -7.02 -8.11 15.49
CA PRO A 73 -5.83 -7.46 14.96
C PRO A 73 -6.02 -5.94 14.87
N SER A 74 -5.00 -5.20 15.29
CA SER A 74 -4.95 -3.73 15.17
C SER A 74 -4.83 -3.31 13.70
N GLU A 75 -5.07 -2.03 13.41
CA GLU A 75 -4.85 -1.45 12.08
C GLU A 75 -3.39 -1.64 11.64
N THR A 76 -2.44 -1.39 12.55
CA THR A 76 -1.00 -1.55 12.30
C THR A 76 -0.63 -3.00 11.93
N GLU A 77 -1.19 -3.99 12.64
CA GLU A 77 -0.95 -5.42 12.33
C GLU A 77 -1.51 -5.77 10.95
N ILE A 78 -2.70 -5.26 10.59
CA ILE A 78 -3.28 -5.48 9.26
C ILE A 78 -2.44 -4.80 8.17
N VAL A 79 -2.04 -3.53 8.35
CA VAL A 79 -1.18 -2.80 7.41
C VAL A 79 0.14 -3.54 7.21
N SER A 80 0.80 -3.94 8.31
CA SER A 80 2.06 -4.66 8.27
C SER A 80 1.98 -5.95 7.46
N ALA A 81 0.87 -6.70 7.56
CA ALA A 81 0.70 -7.95 6.80
C ALA A 81 0.72 -7.78 5.27
N PHE A 82 0.46 -6.55 4.78
CA PHE A 82 0.47 -6.24 3.35
C PHE A 82 1.65 -5.36 2.90
N THR A 83 2.48 -4.88 3.83
CA THR A 83 3.57 -3.92 3.51
C THR A 83 4.95 -4.39 3.94
N LYS A 84 5.04 -5.37 4.86
CA LYS A 84 6.32 -5.96 5.28
C LYS A 84 7.01 -6.68 4.11
N ASP A 85 8.30 -6.92 4.23
CA ASP A 85 9.11 -7.72 3.29
C ASP A 85 9.02 -7.23 1.84
N ASN A 86 8.91 -5.92 1.65
CA ASN A 86 8.78 -5.28 0.32
C ASN A 86 7.55 -5.76 -0.48
N THR A 87 6.45 -6.10 0.20
CA THR A 87 5.22 -6.57 -0.44
C THR A 87 4.19 -5.47 -0.70
N GLY A 88 4.38 -4.26 -0.17
CA GLY A 88 3.44 -3.17 -0.39
C GLY A 88 3.88 -1.84 0.18
N VAL A 89 3.02 -0.83 -0.03
CA VAL A 89 3.18 0.54 0.45
C VAL A 89 1.82 1.15 0.80
N THR A 90 1.77 1.94 1.87
CA THR A 90 0.60 2.74 2.22
C THR A 90 0.60 4.01 1.38
N VAL A 91 -0.58 4.42 0.87
CA VAL A 91 -0.78 5.62 0.05
C VAL A 91 -1.95 6.47 0.58
N GLY A 92 -2.15 7.65 0.00
CA GLY A 92 -3.19 8.59 0.42
C GLY A 92 -2.87 9.30 1.74
N TYR A 93 -3.90 9.69 2.50
CA TYR A 93 -3.72 10.56 3.67
C TYR A 93 -2.80 9.99 4.75
N ALA A 94 -2.74 8.67 4.94
CA ALA A 94 -1.80 8.06 5.88
C ALA A 94 -0.34 8.36 5.47
N MET A 95 -0.02 8.18 4.19
CA MET A 95 1.29 8.53 3.63
C MET A 95 1.54 10.05 3.63
N TYR A 96 0.53 10.89 3.30
CA TYR A 96 0.69 12.34 3.34
C TYR A 96 1.04 12.85 4.75
N ASN A 97 0.45 12.22 5.78
CA ASN A 97 0.80 12.51 7.18
C ASN A 97 2.23 12.11 7.53
N GLU A 98 2.67 10.91 7.13
CA GLU A 98 4.05 10.44 7.33
C GLU A 98 5.06 11.40 6.69
N LEU A 99 4.72 11.93 5.50
CA LEU A 99 5.51 12.93 4.78
C LEU A 99 5.33 14.36 5.34
N ARG A 100 4.51 14.55 6.37
CA ARG A 100 4.17 15.86 6.96
C ARG A 100 3.53 16.85 5.99
N LEU A 101 2.95 16.36 4.90
CA LEU A 101 2.28 17.18 3.90
C LEU A 101 0.93 17.71 4.38
N THR A 102 0.32 17.07 5.38
CA THR A 102 -0.94 17.50 5.96
C THR A 102 -1.07 17.00 7.40
N THR A 103 -1.93 17.63 8.19
CA THR A 103 -2.32 17.19 9.54
C THR A 103 -3.67 16.46 9.55
N GLN A 104 -4.31 16.28 8.40
CA GLN A 104 -5.61 15.63 8.29
C GLN A 104 -5.52 14.15 8.63
N ILE A 105 -6.37 13.68 9.56
CA ILE A 105 -6.40 12.28 9.99
C ILE A 105 -7.10 11.42 8.94
N PRO A 106 -6.47 10.35 8.44
CA PRO A 106 -7.08 9.47 7.45
C PRO A 106 -8.28 8.70 8.04
N LYS A 107 -9.45 8.80 7.42
CA LYS A 107 -10.61 7.96 7.75
C LYS A 107 -10.44 6.53 7.23
N ASN A 108 -9.75 6.39 6.12
CA ASN A 108 -9.46 5.11 5.48
C ASN A 108 -7.98 5.04 5.14
N VAL A 109 -7.39 3.86 5.31
CA VAL A 109 -6.03 3.54 4.89
C VAL A 109 -6.09 2.85 3.54
N VAL A 110 -5.28 3.28 2.58
CA VAL A 110 -5.16 2.64 1.27
C VAL A 110 -3.76 2.04 1.15
N ILE A 111 -3.70 0.79 0.69
CA ILE A 111 -2.45 0.05 0.52
C ILE A 111 -2.39 -0.48 -0.92
N PHE A 112 -1.25 -0.30 -1.59
CA PHE A 112 -0.89 -1.06 -2.78
C PHE A 112 -0.03 -2.23 -2.34
N SER A 113 -0.37 -3.45 -2.76
CA SER A 113 0.35 -4.66 -2.34
C SER A 113 0.37 -5.73 -3.41
N SER A 114 1.51 -6.41 -3.54
CA SER A 114 1.66 -7.61 -4.36
C SER A 114 1.17 -8.89 -3.67
N SER A 115 0.97 -8.85 -2.34
CA SER A 115 0.52 -10.01 -1.54
C SER A 115 -0.96 -10.35 -1.71
N LEU A 116 -1.73 -9.55 -2.45
CA LEU A 116 -3.15 -9.77 -2.64
C LEU A 116 -3.39 -10.63 -3.89
N GLU A 117 -4.19 -11.69 -3.76
CA GLU A 117 -4.57 -12.58 -4.87
C GLU A 117 -5.72 -12.01 -5.72
N SER A 118 -6.54 -11.14 -5.14
CA SER A 118 -7.65 -10.46 -5.82
C SER A 118 -7.30 -9.01 -6.14
N MET A 119 -7.94 -8.42 -7.17
CA MET A 119 -7.67 -7.03 -7.58
C MET A 119 -7.81 -6.01 -6.44
N SER A 120 -8.73 -6.25 -5.51
CA SER A 120 -8.88 -5.41 -4.33
C SER A 120 -9.50 -6.17 -3.16
N ARG A 121 -9.25 -5.69 -1.94
CA ARG A 121 -9.86 -6.21 -0.70
C ARG A 121 -10.08 -5.07 0.27
N LYS A 122 -11.17 -5.14 1.03
CA LYS A 122 -11.42 -4.24 2.14
C LYS A 122 -11.45 -5.02 3.46
N ILE A 123 -10.70 -4.54 4.44
CA ILE A 123 -10.67 -5.06 5.82
C ILE A 123 -10.91 -3.86 6.73
N ARG A 124 -12.11 -3.74 7.32
CA ARG A 124 -12.54 -2.57 8.10
C ARG A 124 -12.42 -1.27 7.28
N ASN A 125 -11.62 -0.32 7.76
CA ASN A 125 -11.29 0.95 7.09
C ASN A 125 -10.07 0.86 6.17
N ILE A 126 -9.46 -0.32 6.01
CA ILE A 126 -8.28 -0.52 5.16
C ILE A 126 -8.72 -1.06 3.81
N GLN A 127 -8.36 -0.36 2.74
CA GLN A 127 -8.54 -0.80 1.36
C GLN A 127 -7.20 -1.22 0.77
N ILE A 128 -7.10 -2.47 0.35
CA ILE A 128 -5.91 -3.02 -0.27
C ILE A 128 -6.20 -3.18 -1.77
N LYS A 129 -5.31 -2.66 -2.62
CA LYS A 129 -5.34 -2.83 -4.08
C LYS A 129 -4.16 -3.68 -4.52
N GLN A 130 -4.40 -4.65 -5.38
CA GLN A 130 -3.33 -5.44 -5.97
C GLN A 130 -2.54 -4.57 -6.96
N VAL A 131 -1.25 -4.47 -6.72
CA VAL A 131 -0.28 -3.89 -7.66
C VAL A 131 0.96 -4.78 -7.61
N ARG A 132 1.35 -5.35 -8.77
CA ARG A 132 2.38 -6.38 -8.86
C ARG A 132 3.77 -5.77 -9.02
N LEU A 133 4.26 -5.18 -7.94
CA LEU A 133 5.60 -4.59 -7.88
C LEU A 133 6.44 -5.23 -6.77
N ASN A 134 7.76 -5.20 -6.95
CA ASN A 134 8.69 -5.40 -5.85
C ASN A 134 8.91 -4.05 -5.17
N TYR A 135 8.40 -3.88 -3.97
CA TYR A 135 8.34 -2.61 -3.23
C TYR A 135 9.67 -2.28 -2.55
N THR A 136 10.75 -2.18 -3.32
CA THR A 136 12.02 -1.63 -2.83
C THR A 136 11.81 -0.17 -2.38
N ASN A 137 12.75 0.38 -1.61
CA ASN A 137 12.65 1.78 -1.18
C ASN A 137 12.54 2.76 -2.35
N LYS A 138 13.25 2.52 -3.47
CA LYS A 138 13.13 3.35 -4.68
C LYS A 138 11.71 3.31 -5.26
N VAL A 139 11.12 2.10 -5.36
CA VAL A 139 9.75 1.91 -5.87
C VAL A 139 8.73 2.58 -4.95
N LYS A 140 8.84 2.40 -3.62
CA LYS A 140 7.96 3.07 -2.65
C LYS A 140 8.05 4.59 -2.78
N ASN A 141 9.25 5.15 -2.86
CA ASN A 141 9.46 6.60 -3.01
C ASN A 141 8.87 7.13 -4.32
N MET A 142 9.01 6.40 -5.42
CA MET A 142 8.43 6.77 -6.71
C MET A 142 6.89 6.72 -6.67
N ILE A 143 6.30 5.70 -6.05
CA ILE A 143 4.84 5.63 -5.84
C ILE A 143 4.38 6.81 -4.99
N ASN A 144 5.05 7.09 -3.87
CA ASN A 144 4.72 8.22 -3.00
C ASN A 144 4.78 9.54 -3.77
N CYS A 145 5.81 9.73 -4.59
CA CYS A 145 5.94 10.88 -5.47
C CYS A 145 4.71 11.03 -6.37
N LEU A 146 4.42 10.02 -7.17
CA LEU A 146 3.35 10.07 -8.18
C LEU A 146 1.96 10.20 -7.53
N GLU A 147 1.72 9.55 -6.40
CA GLU A 147 0.47 9.67 -5.63
C GLU A 147 0.27 11.08 -5.05
N VAL A 148 1.32 11.70 -4.52
CA VAL A 148 1.26 13.10 -4.04
C VAL A 148 0.98 14.05 -5.20
N LEU A 149 1.71 13.93 -6.31
CA LEU A 149 1.53 14.81 -7.46
C LEU A 149 0.16 14.63 -8.13
N GLN A 150 -0.35 13.39 -8.24
CA GLN A 150 -1.66 13.11 -8.81
C GLN A 150 -2.79 13.72 -8.00
N ASN A 151 -2.65 13.76 -6.69
CA ASN A 151 -3.67 14.22 -5.75
C ASN A 151 -3.39 15.64 -5.21
N PHE A 152 -2.38 16.34 -5.72
CA PHE A 152 -1.92 17.63 -5.22
C PHE A 152 -3.06 18.61 -4.89
N TYR A 153 -3.99 18.81 -5.80
CA TYR A 153 -5.10 19.75 -5.63
C TYR A 153 -6.20 19.26 -4.66
N THR A 154 -6.14 18.02 -4.21
CA THR A 154 -7.15 17.41 -3.32
C THR A 154 -6.61 17.17 -1.92
N ILE A 155 -5.31 17.35 -1.69
CA ILE A 155 -4.73 17.28 -0.35
C ILE A 155 -5.18 18.50 0.43
N GLN A 156 -6.02 18.29 1.45
CA GLN A 156 -6.50 19.35 2.33
C GLN A 156 -5.37 19.81 3.27
N ASP A 157 -5.32 21.12 3.53
CA ASP A 157 -4.33 21.74 4.42
C ASP A 157 -2.89 21.35 4.06
N LEU A 158 -2.57 21.42 2.75
CA LEU A 158 -1.23 21.09 2.26
C LEU A 158 -0.18 22.03 2.87
N ASN A 159 0.79 21.45 3.54
CA ASN A 159 1.94 22.17 4.06
C ASN A 159 2.97 22.43 2.94
N HIS A 160 2.97 23.65 2.41
CA HIS A 160 3.83 24.04 1.29
C HIS A 160 5.32 23.94 1.59
N HIS A 161 5.74 24.23 2.83
CA HIS A 161 7.13 24.11 3.24
C HIS A 161 7.63 22.65 3.18
N TYR A 162 6.86 21.70 3.72
CA TYR A 162 7.21 20.28 3.62
C TYR A 162 7.04 19.76 2.19
N PHE A 163 6.08 20.28 1.42
CA PHE A 163 5.95 19.93 0.01
C PHE A 163 7.20 20.33 -0.79
N MET A 164 7.77 21.52 -0.58
CA MET A 164 9.02 21.93 -1.25
C MET A 164 10.22 21.07 -0.83
N LYS A 165 10.32 20.67 0.44
CA LYS A 165 11.34 19.68 0.85
C LYS A 165 11.16 18.36 0.11
N PHE A 166 9.94 17.88 0.05
CA PHE A 166 9.58 16.64 -0.65
C PHE A 166 9.92 16.71 -2.15
N THR A 167 9.62 17.82 -2.85
CA THR A 167 10.01 17.97 -4.27
C THR A 167 11.52 17.95 -4.48
N LYS A 168 12.28 18.55 -3.56
CA LYS A 168 13.75 18.51 -3.60
C LYS A 168 14.29 17.08 -3.41
N GLU A 169 13.70 16.31 -2.50
CA GLU A 169 14.05 14.89 -2.27
C GLU A 169 13.71 14.03 -3.50
N ILE A 170 12.54 14.28 -4.14
CA ILE A 170 12.18 13.63 -5.41
C ILE A 170 13.24 13.89 -6.46
N ALA A 171 13.61 15.13 -6.68
CA ALA A 171 14.60 15.52 -7.68
C ALA A 171 15.96 14.87 -7.42
N ALA A 172 16.42 14.88 -6.18
CA ALA A 172 17.71 14.30 -5.79
C ALA A 172 17.77 12.76 -5.94
N ASN A 173 16.61 12.07 -5.84
CA ASN A 173 16.52 10.60 -5.87
C ASN A 173 15.78 10.07 -7.10
N TYR A 174 15.57 10.91 -8.12
CA TYR A 174 14.88 10.47 -9.34
C TYR A 174 15.65 9.37 -10.06
N ASP A 175 14.91 8.35 -10.45
CA ASP A 175 15.44 7.19 -11.19
C ASP A 175 14.45 6.86 -12.31
N GLU A 176 14.87 7.08 -13.56
CA GLU A 176 13.99 6.90 -14.73
C GLU A 176 13.54 5.47 -14.92
N ASP A 177 14.36 4.48 -14.59
CA ASP A 177 13.99 3.08 -14.74
C ASP A 177 12.97 2.66 -13.67
N THR A 178 13.10 3.17 -12.44
CA THR A 178 12.08 2.99 -11.41
C THR A 178 10.75 3.66 -11.82
N PHE A 179 10.80 4.87 -12.41
CA PHE A 179 9.60 5.52 -12.96
C PHE A 179 8.92 4.64 -14.02
N LYS A 180 9.68 4.08 -14.99
CA LYS A 180 9.13 3.19 -16.02
C LYS A 180 8.43 1.98 -15.42
N ILE A 181 9.08 1.32 -14.46
CA ILE A 181 8.54 0.14 -13.76
C ILE A 181 7.24 0.49 -13.03
N VAL A 182 7.20 1.58 -12.28
CA VAL A 182 6.01 2.00 -11.56
C VAL A 182 4.89 2.42 -12.51
N ASN A 183 5.20 3.21 -13.53
CA ASN A 183 4.21 3.72 -14.49
C ASN A 183 3.64 2.63 -15.42
N SER A 184 4.32 1.48 -15.57
CA SER A 184 3.78 0.33 -16.31
C SER A 184 2.71 -0.44 -15.54
N GLU A 185 2.79 -0.45 -14.21
CA GLU A 185 1.86 -1.17 -13.33
C GLU A 185 0.73 -0.26 -12.79
N ILE A 186 1.03 1.02 -12.60
CA ILE A 186 0.08 2.03 -12.11
C ILE A 186 -0.04 3.12 -13.18
N VAL A 187 -1.21 3.18 -13.83
CA VAL A 187 -1.45 4.19 -14.87
C VAL A 187 -1.75 5.55 -14.22
N TYR A 188 -0.75 6.42 -14.17
CA TYR A 188 -0.90 7.80 -13.72
C TYR A 188 -1.39 8.72 -14.84
N LYS A 189 -2.08 9.82 -14.47
CA LYS A 189 -2.52 10.83 -15.43
C LYS A 189 -1.31 11.51 -16.08
N LYS A 190 -1.43 11.88 -17.35
CA LYS A 190 -0.38 12.66 -18.02
C LYS A 190 -0.06 13.99 -17.32
N SER A 191 -1.04 14.63 -16.67
CA SER A 191 -0.81 15.81 -15.84
C SER A 191 0.10 15.53 -14.63
N THR A 192 0.05 14.33 -14.06
CA THR A 192 0.96 13.90 -12.98
C THR A 192 2.38 13.77 -13.49
N VAL A 193 2.56 13.16 -14.66
CA VAL A 193 3.88 13.02 -15.32
C VAL A 193 4.42 14.40 -15.72
N ALA A 194 3.57 15.30 -16.22
CA ALA A 194 3.96 16.67 -16.55
C ALA A 194 4.38 17.45 -15.30
N PHE A 195 3.72 17.25 -14.17
CA PHE A 195 4.11 17.88 -12.92
C PHE A 195 5.46 17.35 -12.42
N LEU A 196 5.68 16.04 -12.49
CA LEU A 196 7.01 15.48 -12.18
C LEU A 196 8.10 16.06 -13.10
N HIS A 197 7.83 16.16 -14.42
CA HIS A 197 8.74 16.75 -15.39
C HIS A 197 9.10 18.22 -15.01
N GLU A 198 8.08 19.01 -14.62
CA GLU A 198 8.29 20.40 -14.18
C GLU A 198 9.15 20.49 -12.92
N ILE A 199 8.95 19.59 -11.93
CA ILE A 199 9.79 19.51 -10.73
C ILE A 199 11.24 19.20 -11.11
N LEU A 200 11.46 18.19 -11.94
CA LEU A 200 12.83 17.81 -12.36
C LEU A 200 13.52 18.92 -13.14
N ARG A 201 12.78 19.61 -14.01
CA ARG A 201 13.30 20.79 -14.75
C ARG A 201 13.67 21.93 -13.81
N PHE A 202 12.84 22.23 -12.81
CA PHE A 202 13.10 23.27 -11.82
C PHE A 202 14.39 23.04 -11.00
N TYR A 203 14.75 21.77 -10.77
CA TYR A 203 15.97 21.38 -10.07
C TYR A 203 17.12 20.95 -11.00
N ASP A 204 17.03 21.24 -12.31
CA ASP A 204 18.04 20.91 -13.33
C ASP A 204 18.39 19.40 -13.39
N VAL A 205 17.40 18.52 -13.13
CA VAL A 205 17.59 17.06 -13.21
C VAL A 205 17.26 16.56 -14.62
N PRO A 206 18.24 15.98 -15.35
CA PRO A 206 18.01 15.40 -16.67
C PRO A 206 16.98 14.26 -16.63
N ASN A 207 16.02 14.26 -17.56
CA ASN A 207 15.00 13.22 -17.65
C ASN A 207 14.43 13.14 -19.06
N ASN A 208 13.70 12.05 -19.38
CA ASN A 208 13.08 11.83 -20.68
C ASN A 208 11.56 11.69 -20.55
N LEU A 209 10.92 12.41 -19.63
CA LEU A 209 9.48 12.32 -19.40
C LEU A 209 8.63 12.90 -20.54
N ASP A 210 9.18 13.76 -21.38
CA ASP A 210 8.52 14.31 -22.57
C ASP A 210 7.92 13.24 -23.46
N LYS A 211 8.54 12.08 -23.59
CA LYS A 211 8.05 10.95 -24.39
C LYS A 211 6.71 10.38 -23.93
N TYR A 212 6.30 10.66 -22.69
CA TYR A 212 5.00 10.25 -22.12
C TYR A 212 3.93 11.34 -22.29
N LEU A 213 4.33 12.54 -22.73
CA LEU A 213 3.48 13.70 -22.87
C LEU A 213 3.13 13.93 -24.35
N SER A 214 2.09 14.72 -24.61
CA SER A 214 1.73 15.14 -25.95
C SER A 214 2.21 16.58 -26.18
N SER A 215 2.93 16.82 -27.25
CA SER A 215 3.39 18.17 -27.63
C SER A 215 2.25 19.15 -27.92
N LEU A 216 1.04 18.64 -28.23
CA LEU A 216 -0.14 19.45 -28.56
C LEU A 216 -1.05 19.71 -27.32
N SER A 217 -0.70 19.17 -26.15
CA SER A 217 -1.55 19.26 -24.96
C SER A 217 -0.93 20.12 -23.88
N THR A 218 -1.73 20.98 -23.26
CA THR A 218 -1.35 21.70 -22.04
C THR A 218 -1.82 20.91 -20.83
N TYR A 219 -0.94 20.67 -19.87
CA TYR A 219 -1.26 19.94 -18.66
C TYR A 219 -1.36 20.89 -17.47
N LYS A 220 -2.43 20.73 -16.68
CA LYS A 220 -2.65 21.54 -15.48
C LYS A 220 -1.78 21.02 -14.34
N HIS A 221 -0.82 21.81 -13.92
CA HIS A 221 -0.03 21.64 -12.70
C HIS A 221 0.36 23.02 -12.17
N PRO A 222 0.72 23.17 -10.88
CA PRO A 222 1.23 24.44 -10.35
C PRO A 222 2.62 24.75 -10.92
N ARG A 223 2.98 26.04 -10.95
CA ARG A 223 4.34 26.47 -11.27
C ARG A 223 5.23 26.34 -10.05
N MET A 224 6.44 25.83 -10.22
CA MET A 224 7.35 25.62 -9.11
C MET A 224 7.80 26.92 -8.44
N GLU A 225 7.94 28.01 -9.18
CA GLU A 225 8.28 29.34 -8.64
C GLU A 225 7.18 29.86 -7.71
N GLU A 226 5.90 29.66 -8.06
CA GLU A 226 4.75 30.05 -7.23
C GLU A 226 4.68 29.24 -5.94
N LEU A 227 4.93 27.93 -6.04
CA LEU A 227 4.99 27.04 -4.87
C LEU A 227 6.15 27.41 -3.93
N TYR A 228 7.31 27.74 -4.49
CA TYR A 228 8.48 28.16 -3.73
C TYR A 228 8.21 29.47 -2.99
N ALA A 229 7.63 30.47 -3.66
CA ALA A 229 7.26 31.75 -3.05
C ALA A 229 6.24 31.54 -1.90
N THR A 230 5.23 30.70 -2.12
CA THR A 230 4.22 30.37 -1.08
C THR A 230 4.86 29.69 0.14
N ALA A 231 5.79 28.77 -0.08
CA ALA A 231 6.46 28.05 1.00
C ALA A 231 7.41 28.93 1.83
N GLN A 232 7.90 30.04 1.28
CA GLN A 232 8.71 31.03 2.02
C GLN A 232 7.86 32.00 2.85
N ALA A 233 6.60 32.19 2.46
CA ALA A 233 5.65 33.09 3.13
C ALA A 233 4.87 32.41 4.27
N SER A 234 4.95 31.09 4.38
CA SER A 234 4.26 30.24 5.38
C SER A 234 5.18 29.88 6.55
#